data_52c57ef84f5f0b497550c89e7c0e0514
#
_entry.id   52c57ef84f5f0b497550c89e7c0e0514
#
_cell.length_a   1.000
_cell.length_b   1.000
_cell.length_c   1.000
_cell.angle_alpha   90.00
_cell.angle_beta   90.00
_cell.angle_gamma   90.00
#
_symmetry.space_group_name_H-M   'P 1'
#
loop_
_entity.id
_entity.type
_entity.pdbx_description
1 polymer ?
#
loop_
_entity_poly.entity_id
_entity_poly.type
_entity_poly.pdbx_seq_one_letter_code
_entity_poly.pdbx_strand_id
1 'polypeptide(L)'
;MKNYEDMSDSQIAQKVFFFVSSNLCPNGVLAHISSDGFFFFDDKNIKRKFDPCNNPADAEPIIIENRIGTIPAPDNGLWKAAHRKVGNDDTPYHFTQDKNPLRAAMIVFLKMNEDKL
;
A
#
# COMPACT_ATOMS: atom_id res chain seq x y z
N MET A 1 18.48 1.49 -3.52
CA MET A 1 17.48 1.02 -2.53
C MET A 1 16.44 2.11 -2.34
N LYS A 2 15.17 1.74 -2.43
CA LYS A 2 14.09 2.70 -2.24
C LYS A 2 13.75 2.81 -0.77
N ASN A 3 13.62 4.04 -0.28
CA ASN A 3 13.26 4.30 1.11
C ASN A 3 11.79 4.74 1.17
N TYR A 4 10.90 3.77 1.29
CA TYR A 4 9.46 4.04 1.30
C TYR A 4 9.03 4.85 2.52
N GLU A 5 9.76 4.73 3.62
CA GLU A 5 9.44 5.43 4.86
C GLU A 5 9.56 6.96 4.73
N ASP A 6 10.35 7.43 3.77
CA ASP A 6 10.53 8.86 3.52
C ASP A 6 9.58 9.42 2.47
N MET A 7 8.75 8.58 1.87
CA MET A 7 7.81 9.03 0.85
C MET A 7 6.56 9.63 1.49
N SER A 8 5.93 10.57 0.77
CA SER A 8 4.63 11.08 1.20
C SER A 8 3.56 10.01 0.99
N ASP A 9 2.40 10.20 1.65
CA ASP A 9 1.27 9.29 1.48
C ASP A 9 0.83 9.24 0.01
N SER A 10 0.87 10.37 -0.69
CA SER A 10 0.50 10.42 -2.11
C SER A 10 1.48 9.65 -2.99
N GLN A 11 2.77 9.71 -2.69
CA GLN A 11 3.77 8.95 -3.42
C GLN A 11 3.61 7.45 -3.20
N ILE A 12 3.31 7.05 -1.96
CA ILE A 12 3.04 5.64 -1.66
C ILE A 12 1.78 5.20 -2.40
N ALA A 13 0.72 6.01 -2.37
CA ALA A 13 -0.53 5.71 -3.07
C ALA A 13 -0.30 5.50 -4.56
N GLN A 14 0.51 6.35 -5.18
CA GLN A 14 0.83 6.22 -6.61
C GLN A 14 1.52 4.89 -6.90
N LYS A 15 2.49 4.50 -6.09
CA LYS A 15 3.22 3.25 -6.29
C LYS A 15 2.33 2.03 -6.06
N VAL A 16 1.50 2.07 -5.03
CA VAL A 16 0.54 0.99 -4.77
C VAL A 16 -0.45 0.88 -5.93
N PHE A 17 -0.95 2.01 -6.41
CA PHE A 17 -1.90 2.04 -7.53
C PHE A 17 -1.33 1.36 -8.77
N PHE A 18 -0.04 1.52 -9.03
CA PHE A 18 0.60 0.87 -10.17
C PHE A 18 0.36 -0.64 -10.17
N PHE A 19 0.40 -1.28 -8.99
CA PHE A 19 0.22 -2.72 -8.88
C PHE A 19 -1.23 -3.17 -8.89
N VAL A 20 -2.18 -2.28 -8.52
CA VAL A 20 -3.59 -2.67 -8.36
C VAL A 20 -4.50 -2.04 -9.41
N SER A 21 -3.98 -1.20 -10.29
CA SER A 21 -4.79 -0.44 -11.23
C SER A 21 -5.61 -1.32 -12.17
N SER A 22 -5.08 -2.48 -12.57
CA SER A 22 -5.82 -3.38 -13.46
C SER A 22 -7.10 -3.92 -12.82
N ASN A 23 -7.13 -4.02 -11.48
CA ASN A 23 -8.33 -4.46 -10.76
C ASN A 23 -9.32 -3.31 -10.56
N LEU A 24 -8.81 -2.08 -10.46
CA LEU A 24 -9.64 -0.90 -10.23
C LEU A 24 -10.17 -0.30 -11.53
N CYS A 25 -9.36 -0.33 -12.57
CA CYS A 25 -9.67 0.31 -13.86
C CYS A 25 -9.14 -0.55 -15.00
N PRO A 26 -9.82 -1.65 -15.35
CA PRO A 26 -9.30 -2.59 -16.36
C PRO A 26 -9.15 -1.99 -17.76
N ASN A 27 -9.87 -0.91 -18.08
CA ASN A 27 -9.82 -0.28 -19.40
C ASN A 27 -8.82 0.85 -19.51
N GLY A 28 -7.89 0.94 -18.55
CA GLY A 28 -6.92 1.99 -18.51
C GLY A 28 -7.36 3.14 -17.62
N VAL A 29 -6.42 4.00 -17.28
CA VAL A 29 -6.68 5.03 -16.28
C VAL A 29 -5.80 6.25 -16.52
N LEU A 30 -6.38 7.43 -16.28
CA LEU A 30 -5.64 8.66 -16.12
C LEU A 30 -5.47 8.92 -14.64
N ALA A 31 -4.24 9.14 -14.20
CA ALA A 31 -3.95 9.33 -12.79
C ALA A 31 -2.97 10.48 -12.62
N HIS A 32 -3.07 11.17 -11.48
CA HIS A 32 -2.15 12.27 -11.18
C HIS A 32 -2.02 12.49 -9.68
N ILE A 33 -0.87 13.04 -9.28
CA ILE A 33 -0.65 13.53 -7.93
C ILE A 33 -0.91 15.04 -7.91
N SER A 34 -1.59 15.50 -6.87
CA SER A 34 -1.76 16.93 -6.62
C SER A 34 -1.45 17.22 -5.15
N SER A 35 -1.53 18.49 -4.75
CA SER A 35 -1.35 18.87 -3.34
C SER A 35 -2.37 18.21 -2.42
N ASP A 36 -3.54 17.83 -2.96
CA ASP A 36 -4.63 17.23 -2.19
C ASP A 36 -4.55 15.70 -2.13
N GLY A 37 -3.60 15.08 -2.83
CA GLY A 37 -3.42 13.64 -2.80
C GLY A 37 -3.27 13.03 -4.18
N PHE A 38 -3.47 11.74 -4.27
CA PHE A 38 -3.41 10.98 -5.51
C PHE A 38 -4.81 10.67 -5.99
N PHE A 39 -5.08 10.94 -7.29
CA PHE A 39 -6.41 10.78 -7.89
C PHE A 39 -6.32 9.96 -9.17
N PHE A 40 -7.41 9.27 -9.50
CA PHE A 40 -7.54 8.57 -10.78
C PHE A 40 -8.97 8.71 -11.28
N PHE A 41 -9.16 8.47 -12.59
CA PHE A 41 -10.48 8.46 -13.20
C PHE A 41 -10.87 7.00 -13.47
N ASP A 42 -12.04 6.60 -12.98
CA ASP A 42 -12.50 5.23 -13.15
C ASP A 42 -13.10 5.01 -14.56
N ASP A 43 -13.62 3.81 -14.80
CA ASP A 43 -14.17 3.44 -16.11
C ASP A 43 -15.35 4.33 -16.54
N LYS A 44 -16.00 4.99 -15.59
CA LYS A 44 -17.09 5.92 -15.85
C LYS A 44 -16.62 7.36 -15.97
N ASN A 45 -15.30 7.55 -15.99
CA ASN A 45 -14.67 8.88 -16.05
C ASN A 45 -14.99 9.75 -14.83
N ILE A 46 -15.18 9.11 -13.68
CA ILE A 46 -15.41 9.81 -12.42
C ILE A 46 -14.10 9.89 -11.67
N LYS A 47 -13.74 11.10 -11.22
CA LYS A 47 -12.51 11.32 -10.46
C LYS A 47 -12.65 10.72 -9.07
N ARG A 48 -11.70 9.88 -8.69
CA ARG A 48 -11.67 9.23 -7.39
C ARG A 48 -10.32 9.45 -6.71
N LYS A 49 -10.36 9.67 -5.41
CA LYS A 49 -9.15 9.76 -4.60
C LYS A 49 -8.76 8.35 -4.17
N PHE A 50 -7.49 8.01 -4.35
CA PHE A 50 -6.94 6.74 -3.86
C PHE A 50 -5.92 7.04 -2.77
N ASP A 51 -6.25 6.69 -1.54
CA ASP A 51 -5.42 7.04 -0.38
C ASP A 51 -5.36 5.86 0.60
N PRO A 52 -4.67 4.77 0.24
CA PRO A 52 -4.63 3.59 1.09
C PRO A 52 -3.87 3.80 2.40
N CYS A 53 -3.10 4.87 2.52
CA CYS A 53 -2.42 5.17 3.78
C CYS A 53 -3.38 5.73 4.84
N ASN A 54 -4.52 6.30 4.43
CA ASN A 54 -5.44 6.94 5.36
C ASN A 54 -6.88 6.45 5.24
N ASN A 55 -7.22 5.76 4.15
CA ASN A 55 -8.59 5.28 3.91
C ASN A 55 -8.62 3.76 3.97
N PRO A 56 -9.24 3.17 5.02
CA PRO A 56 -9.34 1.72 5.13
C PRO A 56 -10.02 1.05 3.93
N ALA A 57 -11.00 1.72 3.31
CA ALA A 57 -11.69 1.15 2.17
C ALA A 57 -10.75 0.91 0.98
N ASP A 58 -9.71 1.75 0.85
CA ASP A 58 -8.71 1.58 -0.20
C ASP A 58 -7.65 0.56 0.18
N ALA A 59 -7.30 0.49 1.46
CA ALA A 59 -6.22 -0.36 1.95
C ALA A 59 -6.64 -1.78 2.25
N GLU A 60 -7.83 -1.98 2.78
CA GLU A 60 -8.28 -3.26 3.32
C GLU A 60 -8.26 -4.39 2.29
N PRO A 61 -8.76 -4.20 1.04
CA PRO A 61 -8.67 -5.26 0.05
C PRO A 61 -7.25 -5.69 -0.24
N ILE A 62 -6.31 -4.75 -0.24
CA ILE A 62 -4.90 -5.03 -0.50
C ILE A 62 -4.31 -5.82 0.66
N ILE A 63 -4.63 -5.41 1.89
CA ILE A 63 -4.15 -6.08 3.11
C ILE A 63 -4.64 -7.52 3.17
N ILE A 64 -5.93 -7.73 2.91
CA ILE A 64 -6.54 -9.05 2.99
C ILE A 64 -5.99 -9.96 1.89
N GLU A 65 -5.95 -9.49 0.66
CA GLU A 65 -5.49 -10.30 -0.47
C GLU A 65 -4.03 -10.71 -0.30
N ASN A 66 -3.20 -9.84 0.27
CA ASN A 66 -1.78 -10.09 0.41
C ASN A 66 -1.40 -10.62 1.79
N ARG A 67 -2.37 -10.85 2.66
CA ARG A 67 -2.19 -11.43 3.99
C ARG A 67 -1.18 -10.66 4.83
N ILE A 68 -1.31 -9.34 4.83
CA ILE A 68 -0.46 -8.46 5.62
C ILE A 68 -1.11 -8.31 7.00
N GLY A 69 -0.33 -8.58 8.05
CA GLY A 69 -0.80 -8.41 9.42
C GLY A 69 -0.30 -7.10 10.01
N THR A 70 -1.11 -6.46 10.85
CA THR A 70 -0.69 -5.26 11.58
C THR A 70 -0.93 -5.50 13.06
N ILE A 71 0.08 -5.15 13.88
CA ILE A 71 -0.02 -5.25 15.32
C ILE A 71 0.56 -3.98 15.96
N PRO A 72 0.04 -3.56 17.11
CA PRO A 72 0.66 -2.42 17.81
C PRO A 72 2.02 -2.83 18.39
N ALA A 73 2.99 -1.94 18.25
CA ALA A 73 4.29 -2.11 18.88
C ALA A 73 4.20 -1.55 20.30
N PRO A 74 4.43 -2.36 21.34
CA PRO A 74 4.05 -1.96 22.70
C PRO A 74 4.82 -0.79 23.30
N ASP A 75 6.05 -0.54 22.83
CA ASP A 75 6.93 0.37 23.57
C ASP A 75 7.08 1.76 22.94
N ASN A 76 6.57 1.99 21.73
CA ASN A 76 6.87 3.25 21.04
C ASN A 76 5.69 3.89 20.33
N GLY A 77 4.49 3.39 20.53
CA GLY A 77 3.29 3.97 19.89
C GLY A 77 3.21 3.75 18.39
N LEU A 78 4.03 2.90 17.84
CA LEU A 78 4.02 2.59 16.42
C LEU A 78 3.20 1.33 16.16
N TRP A 79 2.87 1.11 14.89
CA TRP A 79 2.25 -0.12 14.41
C TRP A 79 3.26 -0.87 13.56
N LYS A 80 3.33 -2.18 13.74
CA LYS A 80 4.16 -3.04 12.93
C LYS A 80 3.28 -3.77 11.91
N ALA A 81 3.62 -3.65 10.65
CA ALA A 81 3.00 -4.43 9.58
C ALA A 81 4.01 -5.45 9.08
N ALA A 82 3.54 -6.65 8.77
CA ALA A 82 4.44 -7.72 8.36
C ALA A 82 3.74 -8.68 7.41
N HIS A 83 4.51 -9.25 6.51
CA HIS A 83 4.08 -10.32 5.62
C HIS A 83 5.10 -11.45 5.64
N ARG A 84 4.60 -12.67 5.75
CA ARG A 84 5.40 -13.87 5.60
C ARG A 84 4.52 -14.95 5.01
N LYS A 85 5.01 -15.60 3.95
CA LYS A 85 4.26 -16.66 3.30
C LYS A 85 4.18 -17.87 4.21
N VAL A 86 2.96 -18.33 4.44
CA VAL A 86 2.71 -19.48 5.33
C VAL A 86 3.24 -20.76 4.71
N GLY A 87 3.95 -21.56 5.54
CA GLY A 87 4.39 -22.90 5.14
C GLY A 87 5.66 -22.94 4.31
N ASN A 88 6.36 -21.84 4.17
CA ASN A 88 7.61 -21.79 3.43
C ASN A 88 8.62 -20.93 4.17
N ASP A 89 9.58 -21.56 4.84
CA ASP A 89 10.58 -20.88 5.66
C ASP A 89 11.59 -20.11 4.82
N ASP A 90 11.67 -20.37 3.54
CA ASP A 90 12.60 -19.68 2.63
C ASP A 90 12.01 -18.39 2.07
N THR A 91 10.74 -18.09 2.38
CA THR A 91 10.09 -16.87 1.88
C THR A 91 10.65 -15.65 2.59
N PRO A 92 11.06 -14.60 1.86
CA PRO A 92 11.53 -13.37 2.49
C PRO A 92 10.51 -12.79 3.45
N TYR A 93 10.99 -12.27 4.55
CA TYR A 93 10.17 -11.61 5.56
C TYR A 93 10.22 -10.11 5.34
N HIS A 94 9.07 -9.50 5.13
CA HIS A 94 8.95 -8.07 4.93
C HIS A 94 8.20 -7.45 6.10
N PHE A 95 8.74 -6.38 6.67
CA PHE A 95 8.05 -5.68 7.74
C PHE A 95 8.39 -4.20 7.74
N THR A 96 7.54 -3.42 8.40
CA THR A 96 7.71 -1.98 8.54
C THR A 96 6.99 -1.52 9.80
N GLN A 97 7.52 -0.47 10.43
CA GLN A 97 6.87 0.19 11.56
C GLN A 97 6.53 1.63 11.17
N ASP A 98 5.33 2.08 11.56
CA ASP A 98 4.86 3.43 11.28
C ASP A 98 3.80 3.80 12.31
N LYS A 99 3.58 5.09 12.51
CA LYS A 99 2.51 5.57 13.38
C LYS A 99 1.13 5.22 12.84
N ASN A 100 1.03 5.03 11.53
CA ASN A 100 -0.22 4.73 10.85
C ASN A 100 -0.18 3.27 10.36
N PRO A 101 -1.06 2.40 10.87
CA PRO A 101 -1.05 0.98 10.48
C PRO A 101 -1.35 0.76 9.00
N LEU A 102 -2.19 1.59 8.39
CA LEU A 102 -2.48 1.46 6.96
C LEU A 102 -1.25 1.80 6.12
N ARG A 103 -0.55 2.88 6.49
CA ARG A 103 0.68 3.26 5.81
C ARG A 103 1.74 2.17 5.96
N ALA A 104 1.88 1.61 7.17
CA ALA A 104 2.82 0.52 7.40
C ALA A 104 2.50 -0.67 6.49
N ALA A 105 1.23 -1.04 6.38
CA ALA A 105 0.80 -2.15 5.53
C ALA A 105 1.09 -1.88 4.05
N MET A 106 0.88 -0.64 3.59
CA MET A 106 1.15 -0.29 2.20
C MET A 106 2.64 -0.33 1.88
N ILE A 107 3.48 0.09 2.81
CA ILE A 107 4.93 -0.02 2.64
C ILE A 107 5.36 -1.48 2.54
N VAL A 108 4.79 -2.36 3.39
CA VAL A 108 5.05 -3.80 3.29
C VAL A 108 4.62 -4.34 1.93
N PHE A 109 3.44 -3.93 1.45
CA PHE A 109 2.97 -4.34 0.13
C PHE A 109 3.97 -3.97 -0.97
N LEU A 110 4.53 -2.76 -0.91
CA LEU A 110 5.53 -2.33 -1.88
C LEU A 110 6.82 -3.15 -1.77
N LYS A 111 7.27 -3.43 -0.56
CA LYS A 111 8.46 -4.26 -0.33
C LYS A 111 8.28 -5.67 -0.89
N MET A 112 7.09 -6.25 -0.72
CA MET A 112 6.78 -7.57 -1.26
C MET A 112 6.86 -7.59 -2.79
N ASN A 113 6.44 -6.52 -3.43
CA ASN A 113 6.36 -6.45 -4.89
C ASN A 113 7.64 -5.93 -5.53
N GLU A 114 8.54 -5.35 -4.74
CA GLU A 114 9.82 -4.86 -5.23
C GLU A 114 10.62 -5.99 -5.86
N ASP A 115 10.54 -7.19 -5.31
CA ASP A 115 11.25 -8.36 -5.80
C ASP A 115 10.70 -8.87 -7.14
N LYS A 116 9.55 -8.35 -7.58
CA LYS A 116 8.90 -8.77 -8.83
C LYS A 116 9.18 -7.81 -9.99
N LEU A 117 9.87 -6.73 -9.72
CA LEU A 117 10.17 -5.72 -10.73
C LEU A 117 11.42 -6.00 -11.54
#